data_6f0bf09911087f584c12c4d72f6f89a9
#
_entry.id   6f0bf09911087f584c12c4d72f6f89a9
#
_cell.length_a   1.000
_cell.length_b   1.000
_cell.length_c   1.000
_cell.angle_alpha   90.00
_cell.angle_beta   90.00
_cell.angle_gamma   90.00
#
_symmetry.space_group_name_H-M   'P 1'
#
loop_
_entity.id
_entity.type
_entity.pdbx_description
1 polymer ?
#
loop_
_entity_poly.entity_id
_entity_poly.type
_entity_poly.pdbx_seq_one_letter_code
_entity_poly.pdbx_strand_id
1 'polypeptide(L)'
;MQNRRWLTLTYLTFLLGLAGVALFIGAITAEIFTRGDGAESPLALVAFAGLCFAGAVFLLWFLFVGILLARQTRQLGSGYGDAYRLIEAFRFREAIPLLERSIREGKETSEVLMLLTTAYAYTGQLARAQASADRAVQLYPNNPTALITLANGYRLQAAYDEAAQTLLQAARLDPDQPIVWAELGFTQRFSGDEAGAVESFERAAARPMPAPYAVRVFYHLTQAYQAKAETQKAVQAAARMMSAREGLSVWKAALKAMSGTAYGNSLRYEIAAIEQALADADAGLLG
;
A
#
# COMPACT_ATOMS: atom_id res chain seq x y z
N MET A 1 -11.85 13.82 2.93
CA MET A 1 -12.55 14.11 4.20
C MET A 1 -13.69 13.11 4.53
N GLN A 2 -14.34 12.50 3.55
CA GLN A 2 -15.46 11.55 3.79
C GLN A 2 -15.02 10.23 4.44
N ASN A 3 -13.83 9.70 4.09
CA ASN A 3 -13.30 8.46 4.67
C ASN A 3 -12.99 8.52 6.18
N ARG A 4 -12.56 9.67 6.71
CA ARG A 4 -12.27 9.79 8.16
C ARG A 4 -13.53 9.68 9.03
N ARG A 5 -14.68 10.19 8.57
CA ARG A 5 -15.95 10.12 9.32
C ARG A 5 -16.48 8.69 9.44
N TRP A 6 -16.34 7.88 8.38
CA TRP A 6 -16.75 6.48 8.41
C TRP A 6 -15.85 5.61 9.28
N LEU A 7 -14.54 5.86 9.25
CA LEU A 7 -13.58 5.19 10.13
C LEU A 7 -13.86 5.49 11.62
N THR A 8 -14.14 6.75 11.97
CA THR A 8 -14.50 7.11 13.36
C THR A 8 -15.81 6.47 13.80
N LEU A 9 -16.80 6.39 12.92
CA LEU A 9 -18.08 5.73 13.22
C LEU A 9 -17.90 4.23 13.45
N THR A 10 -17.08 3.57 12.63
CA THR A 10 -16.76 2.13 12.75
C THR A 10 -16.02 1.83 14.05
N TYR A 11 -15.10 2.69 14.44
CA TYR A 11 -14.39 2.58 15.72
C TYR A 11 -15.32 2.79 16.92
N LEU A 12 -16.19 3.79 16.85
CA LEU A 12 -17.12 4.12 17.93
C LEU A 12 -18.12 2.98 18.18
N THR A 13 -18.68 2.40 17.13
CA THR A 13 -19.60 1.27 17.23
C THR A 13 -18.90 0.00 17.74
N PHE A 14 -17.65 -0.24 17.35
CA PHE A 14 -16.86 -1.35 17.88
C PHE A 14 -16.61 -1.20 19.39
N LEU A 15 -16.23 0.00 19.85
CA LEU A 15 -16.03 0.30 21.27
C LEU A 15 -17.32 0.13 22.09
N LEU A 16 -18.48 0.47 21.50
CA LEU A 16 -19.79 0.26 22.14
C LEU A 16 -20.08 -1.24 22.35
N GLY A 17 -19.74 -2.08 21.36
CA GLY A 17 -19.83 -3.53 21.51
C GLY A 17 -18.92 -4.09 22.61
N LEU A 18 -17.68 -3.59 22.70
CA LEU A 18 -16.75 -3.96 23.77
C LEU A 18 -17.25 -3.52 25.16
N ALA A 19 -17.91 -2.37 25.28
CA ALA A 19 -18.54 -1.94 26.52
C ALA A 19 -19.62 -2.91 27.00
N GLY A 20 -20.44 -3.45 26.07
CA GLY A 20 -21.42 -4.49 26.38
C GLY A 20 -20.78 -5.80 26.89
N VAL A 21 -19.67 -6.21 26.28
CA VAL A 21 -18.88 -7.35 26.75
C VAL A 21 -18.30 -7.10 28.14
N ALA A 22 -17.77 -5.92 28.41
CA ALA A 22 -17.22 -5.55 29.71
C ALA A 22 -18.30 -5.57 30.80
N LEU A 23 -19.51 -5.08 30.48
CA LEU A 23 -20.68 -5.14 31.38
C LEU A 23 -21.09 -6.58 31.68
N PHE A 24 -21.08 -7.47 30.69
CA PHE A 24 -21.35 -8.91 30.86
C PHE A 24 -20.31 -9.55 31.79
N ILE A 25 -19.02 -9.36 31.51
CA ILE A 25 -17.93 -9.95 32.32
C ILE A 25 -17.98 -9.40 33.75
N GLY A 26 -18.15 -8.08 33.91
CA GLY A 26 -18.22 -7.42 35.22
C GLY A 26 -19.40 -7.91 36.05
N ALA A 27 -20.59 -8.05 35.45
CA ALA A 27 -21.76 -8.52 36.13
C ALA A 27 -21.64 -10.01 36.53
N ILE A 28 -21.10 -10.88 35.67
CA ILE A 28 -20.83 -12.30 36.01
C ILE A 28 -19.80 -12.40 37.14
N THR A 29 -18.71 -11.61 37.04
CA THR A 29 -17.67 -11.63 38.09
C THR A 29 -18.26 -11.19 39.43
N ALA A 30 -19.04 -10.10 39.45
CA ALA A 30 -19.71 -9.66 40.66
C ALA A 30 -20.70 -10.70 41.22
N GLU A 31 -21.44 -11.38 40.35
CA GLU A 31 -22.33 -12.50 40.70
C GLU A 31 -21.61 -13.62 41.43
N ILE A 32 -20.45 -14.05 40.90
CA ILE A 32 -19.63 -15.12 41.53
C ILE A 32 -19.17 -14.75 42.92
N PHE A 33 -18.81 -13.48 43.14
CA PHE A 33 -18.32 -12.99 44.46
C PHE A 33 -19.43 -12.67 45.48
N THR A 34 -20.67 -12.37 45.02
CA THR A 34 -21.76 -11.94 45.88
C THR A 34 -22.84 -12.99 46.10
N ARG A 35 -22.74 -14.15 45.46
CA ARG A 35 -23.75 -15.20 45.49
C ARG A 35 -23.93 -15.79 46.88
N GLY A 36 -24.99 -15.38 47.59
CA GLY A 36 -25.52 -16.01 48.79
C GLY A 36 -26.62 -16.98 48.42
N ASP A 37 -26.86 -18.00 49.30
CA ASP A 37 -27.80 -19.08 49.04
C ASP A 37 -29.23 -18.59 48.68
N GLY A 38 -29.64 -18.86 47.46
CA GLY A 38 -31.06 -19.10 47.06
C GLY A 38 -31.87 -17.92 46.51
N ALA A 39 -31.28 -16.74 46.18
CA ALA A 39 -32.04 -15.66 45.56
C ALA A 39 -31.69 -15.48 44.07
N GLU A 40 -32.71 -15.23 43.24
CA GLU A 40 -32.49 -14.77 41.85
C GLU A 40 -31.77 -13.41 41.90
N SER A 41 -30.54 -13.39 41.34
CA SER A 41 -29.71 -12.20 41.42
C SER A 41 -30.03 -11.23 40.26
N PRO A 42 -30.25 -9.95 40.56
CA PRO A 42 -30.43 -8.94 39.49
C PRO A 42 -29.17 -8.77 38.62
N LEU A 43 -28.00 -9.20 39.08
CA LEU A 43 -26.74 -9.16 38.32
C LEU A 43 -26.74 -10.13 37.12
N ALA A 44 -27.40 -11.29 37.23
CA ALA A 44 -27.58 -12.23 36.12
C ALA A 44 -28.38 -11.59 34.99
N LEU A 45 -29.39 -10.80 35.32
CA LEU A 45 -30.21 -10.07 34.34
C LEU A 45 -29.39 -8.98 33.64
N VAL A 46 -28.53 -8.26 34.38
CA VAL A 46 -27.61 -7.24 33.83
C VAL A 46 -26.57 -7.90 32.92
N ALA A 47 -26.02 -9.05 33.31
CA ALA A 47 -25.08 -9.81 32.47
C ALA A 47 -25.74 -10.24 31.17
N PHE A 48 -26.95 -10.83 31.22
CA PHE A 48 -27.68 -11.24 30.03
C PHE A 48 -28.02 -10.05 29.12
N ALA A 49 -28.46 -8.93 29.69
CA ALA A 49 -28.72 -7.70 28.93
C ALA A 49 -27.44 -7.15 28.25
N GLY A 50 -26.30 -7.17 28.94
CA GLY A 50 -25.00 -6.78 28.41
C GLY A 50 -24.56 -7.66 27.22
N LEU A 51 -24.77 -8.98 27.33
CA LEU A 51 -24.48 -9.93 26.26
C LEU A 51 -25.37 -9.73 25.03
N CYS A 52 -26.69 -9.57 25.26
CA CYS A 52 -27.65 -9.30 24.18
C CYS A 52 -27.34 -7.97 23.47
N PHE A 53 -27.00 -6.93 24.23
CA PHE A 53 -26.60 -5.63 23.70
C PHE A 53 -25.33 -5.75 22.87
N ALA A 54 -24.28 -6.39 23.40
CA ALA A 54 -23.04 -6.63 22.65
C ALA A 54 -23.31 -7.40 21.36
N GLY A 55 -24.08 -8.48 21.42
CA GLY A 55 -24.46 -9.28 20.27
C GLY A 55 -25.18 -8.47 19.18
N ALA A 56 -26.18 -7.67 19.56
CA ALA A 56 -26.90 -6.79 18.65
C ALA A 56 -25.98 -5.74 18.01
N VAL A 57 -25.12 -5.10 18.78
CA VAL A 57 -24.17 -4.09 18.28
C VAL A 57 -23.15 -4.71 17.30
N PHE A 58 -22.58 -5.87 17.63
CA PHE A 58 -21.67 -6.56 16.71
C PHE A 58 -22.33 -7.03 15.43
N LEU A 59 -23.57 -7.52 15.52
CA LEU A 59 -24.34 -7.95 14.35
C LEU A 59 -24.63 -6.78 13.40
N LEU A 60 -25.04 -5.64 13.95
CA LEU A 60 -25.21 -4.40 13.19
C LEU A 60 -23.89 -3.88 12.61
N TRP A 61 -22.81 -4.00 13.36
CA TRP A 61 -21.47 -3.62 12.90
C TRP A 61 -21.01 -4.49 11.73
N PHE A 62 -21.15 -5.82 11.82
CA PHE A 62 -20.81 -6.74 10.72
C PHE A 62 -21.66 -6.48 9.47
N LEU A 63 -22.97 -6.23 9.64
CA LEU A 63 -23.87 -5.88 8.55
C LEU A 63 -23.43 -4.57 7.88
N PHE A 64 -23.11 -3.56 8.67
CA PHE A 64 -22.67 -2.25 8.19
C PHE A 64 -21.34 -2.34 7.44
N VAL A 65 -20.33 -3.00 8.01
CA VAL A 65 -19.04 -3.25 7.36
C VAL A 65 -19.21 -4.08 6.08
N GLY A 66 -20.06 -5.11 6.12
CA GLY A 66 -20.38 -5.92 4.94
C GLY A 66 -21.00 -5.10 3.81
N ILE A 67 -21.95 -4.18 4.12
CA ILE A 67 -22.53 -3.27 3.14
C ILE A 67 -21.49 -2.31 2.56
N LEU A 68 -20.60 -1.76 3.40
CA LEU A 68 -19.52 -0.88 2.94
C LEU A 68 -18.56 -1.60 1.99
N LEU A 69 -18.11 -2.79 2.35
CA LEU A 69 -17.25 -3.62 1.51
C LEU A 69 -17.95 -4.02 0.20
N ALA A 70 -19.23 -4.41 0.26
CA ALA A 70 -20.00 -4.75 -0.93
C ALA A 70 -20.20 -3.53 -1.86
N ARG A 71 -20.34 -2.32 -1.31
CA ARG A 71 -20.40 -1.08 -2.11
C ARG A 71 -19.06 -0.79 -2.77
N GLN A 72 -17.97 -0.94 -2.04
CA GLN A 72 -16.63 -0.68 -2.57
C GLN A 72 -16.27 -1.66 -3.69
N THR A 73 -16.55 -2.96 -3.53
CA THR A 73 -16.33 -3.96 -4.58
C THR A 73 -17.20 -3.73 -5.80
N ARG A 74 -18.45 -3.29 -5.63
CA ARG A 74 -19.33 -2.95 -6.76
C ARG A 74 -18.86 -1.74 -7.57
N GLN A 75 -18.07 -0.84 -6.99
CA GLN A 75 -17.51 0.32 -7.69
C GLN A 75 -16.35 -0.07 -8.63
N LEU A 76 -15.65 -1.17 -8.38
CA LEU A 76 -14.47 -1.59 -9.11
C LEU A 76 -14.73 -2.59 -10.25
N GLY A 77 -15.95 -3.12 -10.34
CA GLY A 77 -16.35 -4.10 -11.37
C GLY A 77 -16.17 -5.56 -10.95
N SER A 78 -16.85 -6.46 -11.68
CA SER A 78 -16.93 -7.88 -11.31
C SER A 78 -15.61 -8.65 -11.39
N GLY A 79 -14.65 -8.18 -12.19
CA GLY A 79 -13.36 -8.82 -12.42
C GLY A 79 -12.18 -8.22 -11.63
N TYR A 80 -12.39 -7.12 -10.91
CA TYR A 80 -11.30 -6.37 -10.30
C TYR A 80 -10.49 -7.17 -9.26
N GLY A 81 -11.17 -7.87 -8.34
CA GLY A 81 -10.49 -8.64 -7.29
C GLY A 81 -9.66 -9.80 -7.84
N ASP A 82 -10.15 -10.47 -8.89
CA ASP A 82 -9.40 -11.53 -9.57
C ASP A 82 -8.23 -10.96 -10.36
N ALA A 83 -8.45 -9.85 -11.06
CA ALA A 83 -7.38 -9.15 -11.78
C ALA A 83 -6.27 -8.67 -10.83
N TYR A 84 -6.63 -8.12 -9.67
CA TYR A 84 -5.67 -7.70 -8.65
C TYR A 84 -4.79 -8.88 -8.20
N ARG A 85 -5.41 -10.03 -7.87
CA ARG A 85 -4.66 -11.25 -7.49
C ARG A 85 -3.74 -11.76 -8.59
N LEU A 86 -4.18 -11.68 -9.85
CA LEU A 86 -3.36 -12.04 -11.01
C LEU A 86 -2.17 -11.11 -11.18
N ILE A 87 -2.36 -9.80 -10.96
CA ILE A 87 -1.27 -8.80 -10.99
C ILE A 87 -0.24 -9.10 -9.89
N GLU A 88 -0.69 -9.36 -8.65
CA GLU A 88 0.21 -9.75 -7.55
C GLU A 88 0.97 -11.05 -7.84
N ALA A 89 0.35 -11.97 -8.58
CA ALA A 89 0.99 -13.20 -9.06
C ALA A 89 1.82 -13.02 -10.34
N PHE A 90 2.03 -11.79 -10.81
CA PHE A 90 2.72 -11.43 -12.06
C PHE A 90 2.11 -12.06 -13.33
N ARG A 91 0.83 -12.42 -13.29
CA ARG A 91 0.07 -13.00 -14.42
C ARG A 91 -0.66 -11.91 -15.20
N PHE A 92 0.08 -10.92 -15.67
CA PHE A 92 -0.46 -9.69 -16.28
C PHE A 92 -1.35 -9.94 -17.50
N ARG A 93 -0.99 -10.90 -18.37
CA ARG A 93 -1.77 -11.21 -19.58
C ARG A 93 -3.20 -11.66 -19.25
N GLU A 94 -3.37 -12.38 -18.15
CA GLU A 94 -4.66 -12.90 -17.72
C GLU A 94 -5.49 -11.83 -16.97
N ALA A 95 -4.84 -10.86 -16.35
CA ALA A 95 -5.52 -9.74 -15.70
C ALA A 95 -6.18 -8.78 -16.69
N ILE A 96 -5.59 -8.56 -17.88
CA ILE A 96 -6.07 -7.60 -18.89
C ILE A 96 -7.56 -7.78 -19.21
N PRO A 97 -8.03 -8.96 -19.64
CA PRO A 97 -9.44 -9.12 -20.04
C PRO A 97 -10.43 -8.89 -18.91
N LEU A 98 -10.02 -9.12 -17.66
CA LEU A 98 -10.86 -8.86 -16.47
C LEU A 98 -10.99 -7.35 -16.19
N LEU A 99 -9.88 -6.61 -16.31
CA LEU A 99 -9.88 -5.15 -16.15
C LEU A 99 -10.62 -4.45 -17.29
N GLU A 100 -10.43 -4.90 -18.52
CA GLU A 100 -11.19 -4.40 -19.66
C GLU A 100 -12.71 -4.68 -19.52
N ARG A 101 -13.09 -5.80 -18.89
CA ARG A 101 -14.49 -6.06 -18.53
C ARG A 101 -14.99 -5.04 -17.54
N SER A 102 -14.23 -4.72 -16.49
CA SER A 102 -14.62 -3.69 -15.52
C SER A 102 -14.88 -2.33 -16.20
N ILE A 103 -14.06 -1.96 -17.19
CA ILE A 103 -14.26 -0.74 -17.98
C ILE A 103 -15.56 -0.82 -18.81
N ARG A 104 -15.82 -1.96 -19.48
CA ARG A 104 -17.06 -2.17 -20.24
C ARG A 104 -18.33 -2.14 -19.37
N GLU A 105 -18.20 -2.49 -18.09
CA GLU A 105 -19.25 -2.38 -17.08
C GLU A 105 -19.44 -0.92 -16.56
N GLY A 106 -18.73 0.05 -17.14
CA GLY A 106 -18.76 1.45 -16.72
C GLY A 106 -17.98 1.73 -15.43
N LYS A 107 -17.07 0.82 -15.04
CA LYS A 107 -16.24 0.92 -13.83
C LYS A 107 -14.81 1.41 -14.17
N GLU A 108 -14.74 2.52 -14.85
CA GLU A 108 -13.47 3.14 -15.27
C GLU A 108 -12.88 3.99 -14.13
N THR A 109 -12.52 3.33 -13.01
CA THR A 109 -11.93 4.01 -11.83
C THR A 109 -10.42 4.20 -11.98
N SER A 110 -9.83 5.08 -11.16
CA SER A 110 -8.37 5.29 -11.13
C SER A 110 -7.61 4.00 -10.84
N GLU A 111 -8.13 3.16 -9.96
CA GLU A 111 -7.53 1.88 -9.57
C GLU A 111 -7.57 0.86 -10.71
N VAL A 112 -8.69 0.76 -11.43
CA VAL A 112 -8.83 -0.12 -12.60
C VAL A 112 -7.87 0.30 -13.71
N LEU A 113 -7.79 1.61 -13.99
CA LEU A 113 -6.89 2.16 -15.00
C LEU A 113 -5.42 1.98 -14.61
N MET A 114 -5.07 2.13 -13.33
CA MET A 114 -3.72 1.87 -12.81
C MET A 114 -3.30 0.40 -13.04
N LEU A 115 -4.15 -0.55 -12.64
CA LEU A 115 -3.85 -1.97 -12.85
C LEU A 115 -3.75 -2.32 -14.34
N LEU A 116 -4.62 -1.74 -15.17
CA LEU A 116 -4.60 -1.98 -16.61
C LEU A 116 -3.34 -1.37 -17.25
N THR A 117 -2.94 -0.16 -16.86
CA THR A 117 -1.67 0.45 -17.26
C THR A 117 -0.49 -0.46 -16.92
N THR A 118 -0.46 -0.95 -15.69
CA THR A 118 0.57 -1.88 -15.21
C THR A 118 0.58 -3.16 -16.07
N ALA A 119 -0.58 -3.79 -16.27
CA ALA A 119 -0.67 -5.04 -17.03
C ALA A 119 -0.23 -4.87 -18.49
N TYR A 120 -0.64 -3.78 -19.15
CA TYR A 120 -0.18 -3.48 -20.51
C TYR A 120 1.32 -3.23 -20.58
N ALA A 121 1.86 -2.48 -19.61
CA ALA A 121 3.27 -2.17 -19.54
C ALA A 121 4.14 -3.43 -19.42
N TYR A 122 3.81 -4.30 -18.48
CA TYR A 122 4.55 -5.55 -18.26
C TYR A 122 4.36 -6.59 -19.38
N THR A 123 3.34 -6.43 -20.23
CA THR A 123 3.15 -7.26 -21.41
C THR A 123 3.72 -6.64 -22.70
N GLY A 124 4.42 -5.50 -22.60
CA GLY A 124 5.06 -4.80 -23.72
C GLY A 124 4.10 -3.96 -24.57
N GLN A 125 2.84 -3.81 -24.16
CA GLN A 125 1.82 -3.03 -24.86
C GLN A 125 1.90 -1.54 -24.47
N LEU A 126 3.06 -0.89 -24.70
CA LEU A 126 3.36 0.45 -24.16
C LEU A 126 2.38 1.53 -24.62
N ALA A 127 1.94 1.51 -25.87
CA ALA A 127 0.96 2.48 -26.38
C ALA A 127 -0.40 2.36 -25.65
N ARG A 128 -0.84 1.15 -25.32
CA ARG A 128 -2.07 0.92 -24.55
C ARG A 128 -1.89 1.29 -23.08
N ALA A 129 -0.72 1.05 -22.53
CA ALA A 129 -0.38 1.49 -21.18
C ALA A 129 -0.46 3.01 -21.07
N GLN A 130 0.16 3.74 -22.00
CA GLN A 130 0.09 5.20 -22.03
C GLN A 130 -1.34 5.70 -22.18
N ALA A 131 -2.11 5.16 -23.12
CA ALA A 131 -3.50 5.56 -23.32
C ALA A 131 -4.36 5.35 -22.05
N SER A 132 -4.14 4.27 -21.30
CA SER A 132 -4.82 4.03 -20.02
C SER A 132 -4.38 5.01 -18.94
N ALA A 133 -3.09 5.39 -18.91
CA ALA A 133 -2.56 6.38 -17.97
C ALA A 133 -3.09 7.79 -18.24
N ASP A 134 -3.10 8.21 -19.51
CA ASP A 134 -3.67 9.49 -19.94
C ASP A 134 -5.16 9.56 -19.58
N ARG A 135 -5.88 8.47 -19.81
CA ARG A 135 -7.30 8.37 -19.46
C ARG A 135 -7.53 8.50 -17.96
N ALA A 136 -6.65 7.92 -17.12
CA ALA A 136 -6.75 8.05 -15.67
C ALA A 136 -6.67 9.52 -15.23
N VAL A 137 -5.75 10.29 -15.77
CA VAL A 137 -5.60 11.72 -15.43
C VAL A 137 -6.72 12.57 -16.02
N GLN A 138 -7.22 12.27 -17.22
CA GLN A 138 -8.38 12.95 -17.79
C GLN A 138 -9.62 12.82 -16.91
N LEU A 139 -9.88 11.65 -16.36
CA LEU A 139 -11.03 11.39 -15.51
C LEU A 139 -10.81 11.85 -14.07
N TYR A 140 -9.58 11.77 -13.57
CA TYR A 140 -9.22 11.99 -12.17
C TYR A 140 -8.01 12.92 -12.02
N PRO A 141 -8.05 14.17 -12.50
CA PRO A 141 -6.87 15.05 -12.57
C PRO A 141 -6.25 15.40 -11.22
N ASN A 142 -7.04 15.35 -10.15
CA ASN A 142 -6.60 15.64 -8.78
C ASN A 142 -6.49 14.37 -7.92
N ASN A 143 -6.35 13.20 -8.53
CA ASN A 143 -6.18 11.95 -7.82
C ASN A 143 -4.70 11.53 -7.85
N PRO A 144 -4.03 11.39 -6.68
CA PRO A 144 -2.63 10.96 -6.64
C PRO A 144 -2.38 9.64 -7.36
N THR A 145 -3.30 8.67 -7.27
CA THR A 145 -3.18 7.37 -7.96
C THR A 145 -3.17 7.54 -9.49
N ALA A 146 -3.99 8.43 -10.04
CA ALA A 146 -4.00 8.70 -11.48
C ALA A 146 -2.68 9.35 -11.94
N LEU A 147 -2.13 10.28 -11.15
CA LEU A 147 -0.84 10.90 -11.44
C LEU A 147 0.32 9.90 -11.34
N ILE A 148 0.32 9.03 -10.33
CA ILE A 148 1.31 7.94 -10.22
C ILE A 148 1.22 7.03 -11.46
N THR A 149 0.01 6.72 -11.91
CA THR A 149 -0.23 5.92 -13.11
C THR A 149 0.35 6.57 -14.36
N LEU A 150 0.14 7.88 -14.52
CA LEU A 150 0.74 8.64 -15.63
C LEU A 150 2.27 8.68 -15.56
N ALA A 151 2.83 8.91 -14.38
CA ALA A 151 4.27 8.90 -14.17
C ALA A 151 4.89 7.54 -14.51
N ASN A 152 4.21 6.44 -14.18
CA ASN A 152 4.63 5.10 -14.58
C ASN A 152 4.63 4.94 -16.11
N GLY A 153 3.65 5.51 -16.83
CA GLY A 153 3.62 5.55 -18.28
C GLY A 153 4.84 6.27 -18.87
N TYR A 154 5.18 7.44 -18.36
CA TYR A 154 6.37 8.20 -18.75
C TYR A 154 7.67 7.46 -18.46
N ARG A 155 7.80 6.86 -17.28
CA ARG A 155 9.00 6.09 -16.89
C ARG A 155 9.26 4.91 -17.80
N LEU A 156 8.22 4.23 -18.27
CA LEU A 156 8.36 3.11 -19.22
C LEU A 156 8.89 3.56 -20.58
N GLN A 157 8.71 4.83 -20.93
CA GLN A 157 9.23 5.46 -22.15
C GLN A 157 10.58 6.17 -21.91
N ALA A 158 11.18 6.00 -20.73
CA ALA A 158 12.37 6.71 -20.28
C ALA A 158 12.22 8.25 -20.25
N ALA A 159 10.99 8.76 -20.24
CA ALA A 159 10.66 10.18 -20.04
C ALA A 159 10.69 10.50 -18.53
N TYR A 160 11.90 10.47 -17.95
CA TYR A 160 12.07 10.54 -16.49
C TYR A 160 11.77 11.93 -15.92
N ASP A 161 12.00 12.99 -16.68
CA ASP A 161 11.73 14.37 -16.24
C ASP A 161 10.22 14.61 -16.13
N GLU A 162 9.42 14.17 -17.12
CA GLU A 162 7.97 14.23 -17.11
C GLU A 162 7.38 13.37 -16.00
N ALA A 163 7.97 12.18 -15.78
CA ALA A 163 7.57 11.31 -14.69
C ALA A 163 7.83 11.97 -13.32
N ALA A 164 8.99 12.59 -13.11
CA ALA A 164 9.34 13.28 -11.87
C ALA A 164 8.42 14.47 -11.60
N GLN A 165 8.14 15.29 -12.62
CA GLN A 165 7.20 16.42 -12.50
C GLN A 165 5.79 15.95 -12.12
N THR A 166 5.32 14.86 -12.74
CA THR A 166 4.01 14.27 -12.45
C THR A 166 3.94 13.70 -11.03
N LEU A 167 5.00 13.03 -10.56
CA LEU A 167 5.09 12.52 -9.19
C LEU A 167 5.18 13.65 -8.17
N LEU A 168 5.84 14.74 -8.49
CA LEU A 168 5.86 15.93 -7.63
C LEU A 168 4.47 16.56 -7.47
N GLN A 169 3.65 16.55 -8.54
CA GLN A 169 2.24 16.95 -8.42
C GLN A 169 1.44 15.99 -7.52
N ALA A 170 1.64 14.67 -7.67
CA ALA A 170 1.02 13.67 -6.79
C ALA A 170 1.42 13.87 -5.32
N ALA A 171 2.70 14.14 -5.06
CA ALA A 171 3.22 14.40 -3.71
C ALA A 171 2.65 15.69 -3.08
N ARG A 172 2.32 16.69 -3.88
CA ARG A 172 1.64 17.91 -3.39
C ARG A 172 0.18 17.65 -2.99
N LEU A 173 -0.49 16.72 -3.66
CA LEU A 173 -1.88 16.35 -3.35
C LEU A 173 -1.97 15.45 -2.11
N ASP A 174 -1.00 14.57 -1.93
CA ASP A 174 -0.92 13.67 -0.76
C ASP A 174 0.52 13.59 -0.24
N PRO A 175 0.97 14.62 0.51
CA PRO A 175 2.36 14.70 0.99
C PRO A 175 2.68 13.66 2.07
N ASP A 176 1.68 13.01 2.64
CA ASP A 176 1.82 12.00 3.69
C ASP A 176 1.97 10.57 3.14
N GLN A 177 1.87 10.38 1.83
CA GLN A 177 1.98 9.08 1.19
C GLN A 177 3.44 8.71 0.87
N PRO A 178 4.09 7.80 1.62
CA PRO A 178 5.50 7.50 1.46
C PRO A 178 5.85 6.89 0.09
N ILE A 179 4.92 6.13 -0.50
CA ILE A 179 5.14 5.49 -1.81
C ILE A 179 5.34 6.53 -2.92
N VAL A 180 4.62 7.65 -2.89
CA VAL A 180 4.78 8.72 -3.90
C VAL A 180 6.19 9.30 -3.84
N TRP A 181 6.69 9.58 -2.63
CA TRP A 181 8.05 10.08 -2.43
C TRP A 181 9.11 9.05 -2.82
N ALA A 182 8.87 7.76 -2.54
CA ALA A 182 9.77 6.70 -2.98
C ALA A 182 9.86 6.61 -4.50
N GLU A 183 8.70 6.61 -5.19
CA GLU A 183 8.65 6.59 -6.66
C GLU A 183 9.28 7.84 -7.28
N LEU A 184 9.10 9.02 -6.67
CA LEU A 184 9.76 10.25 -7.09
C LEU A 184 11.28 10.11 -6.97
N GLY A 185 11.79 9.64 -5.84
CA GLY A 185 13.22 9.44 -5.62
C GLY A 185 13.84 8.44 -6.61
N PHE A 186 13.16 7.32 -6.89
CA PHE A 186 13.63 6.38 -7.91
C PHE A 186 13.66 7.01 -9.30
N THR A 187 12.66 7.82 -9.64
CA THR A 187 12.58 8.49 -10.93
C THR A 187 13.67 9.55 -11.08
N GLN A 188 13.90 10.35 -10.05
CA GLN A 188 14.95 11.38 -10.00
C GLN A 188 16.36 10.77 -10.16
N ARG A 189 16.60 9.59 -9.59
CA ARG A 189 17.84 8.88 -9.84
C ARG A 189 18.04 8.52 -11.32
N PHE A 190 16.99 8.11 -12.00
CA PHE A 190 17.08 7.79 -13.43
C PHE A 190 17.24 9.04 -14.30
N SER A 191 16.76 10.21 -13.86
CA SER A 191 17.04 11.49 -14.54
C SER A 191 18.38 12.11 -14.18
N GLY A 192 19.13 11.54 -13.21
CA GLY A 192 20.41 12.06 -12.76
C GLY A 192 20.32 13.13 -11.66
N ASP A 193 19.14 13.40 -11.12
CA ASP A 193 18.94 14.29 -9.96
C ASP A 193 19.16 13.53 -8.66
N GLU A 194 20.42 13.26 -8.34
CA GLU A 194 20.81 12.55 -7.13
C GLU A 194 20.47 13.29 -5.83
N ALA A 195 20.55 14.64 -5.84
CA ALA A 195 20.23 15.44 -4.66
C ALA A 195 18.73 15.41 -4.36
N GLY A 196 17.88 15.62 -5.36
CA GLY A 196 16.43 15.53 -5.23
C GLY A 196 15.98 14.12 -4.86
N ALA A 197 16.65 13.09 -5.38
CA ALA A 197 16.35 11.70 -5.04
C ALA A 197 16.56 11.42 -3.54
N VAL A 198 17.67 11.91 -2.96
CA VAL A 198 17.95 11.75 -1.52
C VAL A 198 16.87 12.44 -0.69
N GLU A 199 16.49 13.69 -1.02
CA GLU A 199 15.43 14.41 -0.32
C GLU A 199 14.10 13.64 -0.40
N SER A 200 13.75 13.13 -1.56
CA SER A 200 12.54 12.34 -1.77
C SER A 200 12.55 11.04 -0.97
N PHE A 201 13.68 10.34 -0.91
CA PHE A 201 13.84 9.15 -0.09
C PHE A 201 13.76 9.44 1.41
N GLU A 202 14.32 10.55 1.89
CA GLU A 202 14.19 10.98 3.29
C GLU A 202 12.75 11.26 3.66
N ARG A 203 11.98 11.91 2.77
CA ARG A 203 10.53 12.12 2.97
C ARG A 203 9.76 10.79 2.99
N ALA A 204 10.09 9.86 2.10
CA ALA A 204 9.51 8.52 2.11
C ALA A 204 9.82 7.78 3.41
N ALA A 205 11.08 7.83 3.87
CA ALA A 205 11.58 7.16 5.07
C ALA A 205 11.01 7.72 6.39
N ALA A 206 10.42 8.93 6.38
CA ALA A 206 9.78 9.53 7.55
C ALA A 206 8.49 8.80 7.98
N ARG A 207 7.95 7.91 7.15
CA ARG A 207 6.71 7.17 7.42
C ARG A 207 6.89 5.67 7.15
N PRO A 208 6.10 4.81 7.79
CA PRO A 208 6.08 3.38 7.47
C PRO A 208 5.72 3.14 6.00
N MET A 209 6.45 2.26 5.33
CA MET A 209 6.19 1.87 3.95
C MET A 209 6.30 0.35 3.78
N PRO A 210 5.69 -0.25 2.72
CA PRO A 210 5.80 -1.67 2.44
C PRO A 210 7.26 -2.10 2.21
N ALA A 211 7.60 -3.31 2.65
CA ALA A 211 8.96 -3.86 2.57
C ALA A 211 9.61 -3.77 1.18
N PRO A 212 8.90 -4.01 0.05
CA PRO A 212 9.49 -3.84 -1.28
C PRO A 212 9.99 -2.43 -1.58
N TYR A 213 9.30 -1.40 -1.10
CA TYR A 213 9.76 -0.02 -1.22
C TYR A 213 10.87 0.29 -0.22
N ALA A 214 10.68 -0.12 1.02
CA ALA A 214 11.59 0.17 2.11
C ALA A 214 13.01 -0.35 1.83
N VAL A 215 13.16 -1.59 1.36
CA VAL A 215 14.49 -2.17 1.07
C VAL A 215 15.27 -1.34 0.04
N ARG A 216 14.62 -0.83 -0.99
CA ARG A 216 15.25 0.01 -2.02
C ARG A 216 15.55 1.42 -1.50
N VAL A 217 14.57 2.06 -0.85
CA VAL A 217 14.74 3.42 -0.28
C VAL A 217 15.89 3.45 0.71
N PHE A 218 15.93 2.51 1.64
CA PHE A 218 17.01 2.46 2.64
C PHE A 218 18.36 2.05 2.07
N TYR A 219 18.40 1.23 1.01
CA TYR A 219 19.62 1.00 0.25
C TYR A 219 20.19 2.31 -0.30
N HIS A 220 19.39 3.10 -1.00
CA HIS A 220 19.83 4.37 -1.59
C HIS A 220 20.22 5.40 -0.52
N LEU A 221 19.50 5.48 0.58
CA LEU A 221 19.86 6.34 1.71
C LEU A 221 21.19 5.91 2.36
N THR A 222 21.41 4.59 2.50
CA THR A 222 22.70 4.08 3.01
C THR A 222 23.86 4.55 2.14
N GLN A 223 23.75 4.37 0.82
CA GLN A 223 24.77 4.81 -0.14
C GLN A 223 24.99 6.34 -0.09
N ALA A 224 23.90 7.12 -0.05
CA ALA A 224 23.98 8.58 0.00
C ALA A 224 24.64 9.08 1.29
N TYR A 225 24.34 8.49 2.43
CA TYR A 225 24.94 8.87 3.71
C TYR A 225 26.39 8.43 3.83
N GLN A 226 26.75 7.27 3.27
CA GLN A 226 28.16 6.84 3.18
C GLN A 226 28.98 7.81 2.33
N ALA A 227 28.46 8.21 1.17
CA ALA A 227 29.14 9.17 0.29
C ALA A 227 29.34 10.55 0.95
N LYS A 228 28.47 10.93 1.90
CA LYS A 228 28.58 12.16 2.69
C LYS A 228 29.36 11.99 4.00
N ALA A 229 29.91 10.82 4.27
CA ALA A 229 30.56 10.44 5.53
C ALA A 229 29.66 10.63 6.78
N GLU A 230 28.32 10.54 6.61
CA GLU A 230 27.33 10.61 7.68
C GLU A 230 27.13 9.21 8.30
N THR A 231 28.18 8.66 8.93
CA THR A 231 28.27 7.26 9.36
C THR A 231 27.06 6.81 10.21
N GLN A 232 26.61 7.63 11.16
CA GLN A 232 25.49 7.27 12.03
C GLN A 232 24.19 7.09 11.25
N LYS A 233 23.91 7.97 10.29
CA LYS A 233 22.72 7.86 9.44
C LYS A 233 22.83 6.67 8.48
N ALA A 234 24.02 6.42 7.94
CA ALA A 234 24.28 5.26 7.08
C ALA A 234 23.99 3.94 7.82
N VAL A 235 24.48 3.79 9.05
CA VAL A 235 24.20 2.60 9.88
C VAL A 235 22.72 2.44 10.18
N GLN A 236 22.02 3.53 10.51
CA GLN A 236 20.56 3.49 10.75
C GLN A 236 19.80 3.11 9.49
N ALA A 237 20.16 3.64 8.32
CA ALA A 237 19.53 3.29 7.05
C ALA A 237 19.80 1.82 6.68
N ALA A 238 21.03 1.34 6.86
CA ALA A 238 21.37 -0.07 6.64
C ALA A 238 20.57 -1.01 7.54
N ALA A 239 20.41 -0.69 8.82
CA ALA A 239 19.59 -1.48 9.74
C ALA A 239 18.12 -1.56 9.28
N ARG A 240 17.57 -0.45 8.78
CA ARG A 240 16.19 -0.43 8.22
C ARG A 240 16.09 -1.20 6.90
N MET A 241 17.12 -1.13 6.05
CA MET A 241 17.22 -1.97 4.83
C MET A 241 17.17 -3.46 5.19
N MET A 242 17.96 -3.87 6.18
CA MET A 242 18.01 -5.25 6.68
C MET A 242 16.64 -5.69 7.23
N SER A 243 15.95 -4.83 7.96
CA SER A 243 14.61 -5.12 8.48
C SER A 243 13.57 -5.32 7.37
N ALA A 244 13.78 -4.72 6.20
CA ALA A 244 12.89 -4.80 5.04
C ALA A 244 13.36 -5.82 3.98
N ARG A 245 14.36 -6.65 4.27
CA ARG A 245 15.02 -7.59 3.34
C ARG A 245 14.08 -8.53 2.59
N GLU A 246 12.97 -8.92 3.20
CA GLU A 246 11.94 -9.76 2.59
C GLU A 246 11.35 -9.14 1.31
N GLY A 247 11.30 -7.81 1.25
CA GLY A 247 10.81 -7.07 0.09
C GLY A 247 11.64 -7.28 -1.18
N LEU A 248 12.89 -7.74 -1.07
CA LEU A 248 13.74 -8.05 -2.22
C LEU A 248 13.18 -9.22 -3.05
N SER A 249 12.51 -10.18 -2.42
CA SER A 249 11.89 -11.32 -3.10
C SER A 249 10.85 -10.89 -4.12
N VAL A 250 10.07 -9.85 -3.80
CA VAL A 250 9.06 -9.26 -4.70
C VAL A 250 9.73 -8.67 -5.96
N TRP A 251 10.86 -7.95 -5.78
CA TRP A 251 11.60 -7.38 -6.89
C TRP A 251 12.28 -8.43 -7.77
N LYS A 252 12.80 -9.51 -7.17
CA LYS A 252 13.34 -10.64 -7.94
C LYS A 252 12.26 -11.29 -8.82
N ALA A 253 11.04 -11.47 -8.28
CA ALA A 253 9.91 -11.96 -9.05
C ALA A 253 9.49 -10.97 -10.15
N ALA A 254 9.45 -9.67 -9.84
CA ALA A 254 9.14 -8.60 -10.78
C ALA A 254 10.15 -8.54 -11.94
N LEU A 255 11.46 -8.68 -11.67
CA LEU A 255 12.50 -8.73 -12.71
C LEU A 255 12.28 -9.85 -13.72
N LYS A 256 11.85 -11.02 -13.25
CA LYS A 256 11.51 -12.15 -14.12
C LYS A 256 10.36 -11.80 -15.07
N ALA A 257 9.35 -11.10 -14.58
CA ALA A 257 8.21 -10.64 -15.38
C ALA A 257 8.58 -9.50 -16.35
N MET A 258 9.55 -8.64 -15.99
CA MET A 258 10.05 -7.51 -16.78
C MET A 258 11.22 -7.89 -17.72
N SER A 259 11.52 -9.18 -17.88
CA SER A 259 12.62 -9.62 -18.73
C SER A 259 12.47 -9.07 -20.17
N GLY A 260 13.54 -8.45 -20.67
CA GLY A 260 13.57 -7.85 -22.00
C GLY A 260 13.09 -6.39 -22.08
N THR A 261 12.58 -5.79 -21.00
CA THR A 261 12.25 -4.36 -20.97
C THR A 261 13.47 -3.50 -20.60
N ALA A 262 13.55 -2.25 -21.10
CA ALA A 262 14.62 -1.32 -20.76
C ALA A 262 14.66 -1.07 -19.25
N TYR A 263 13.50 -0.84 -18.60
CA TYR A 263 13.40 -0.66 -17.17
C TYR A 263 13.85 -1.89 -16.39
N GLY A 264 13.43 -3.10 -16.78
CA GLY A 264 13.86 -4.34 -16.15
C GLY A 264 15.37 -4.56 -16.22
N ASN A 265 16.00 -4.16 -17.33
CA ASN A 265 17.45 -4.23 -17.48
C ASN A 265 18.18 -3.29 -16.52
N SER A 266 17.72 -2.04 -16.37
CA SER A 266 18.30 -1.08 -15.40
C SER A 266 18.08 -1.53 -13.97
N LEU A 267 16.87 -1.98 -13.64
CA LEU A 267 16.51 -2.44 -12.30
C LEU A 267 17.30 -3.69 -11.86
N ARG A 268 17.72 -4.54 -12.81
CA ARG A 268 18.51 -5.75 -12.50
C ARG A 268 19.80 -5.42 -11.78
N TYR A 269 20.51 -4.38 -12.20
CA TYR A 269 21.76 -3.97 -11.56
C TYR A 269 21.52 -3.45 -10.16
N GLU A 270 20.45 -2.67 -9.96
CA GLU A 270 20.07 -2.17 -8.65
C GLU A 270 19.71 -3.32 -7.68
N ILE A 271 18.89 -4.27 -8.13
CA ILE A 271 18.50 -5.42 -7.29
C ILE A 271 19.69 -6.30 -6.93
N ALA A 272 20.62 -6.52 -7.86
CA ALA A 272 21.85 -7.25 -7.58
C ALA A 272 22.73 -6.51 -6.56
N ALA A 273 22.84 -5.18 -6.66
CA ALA A 273 23.60 -4.37 -5.72
C ALA A 273 22.94 -4.37 -4.31
N ILE A 274 21.62 -4.35 -4.22
CA ILE A 274 20.90 -4.48 -2.94
C ILE A 274 21.14 -5.87 -2.34
N GLU A 275 21.12 -6.93 -3.14
CA GLU A 275 21.39 -8.29 -2.68
C GLU A 275 22.79 -8.41 -2.11
N GLN A 276 23.80 -7.83 -2.78
CA GLN A 276 25.16 -7.79 -2.30
C GLN A 276 25.28 -6.98 -1.00
N ALA A 277 24.64 -5.80 -0.93
CA ALA A 277 24.66 -4.97 0.27
C ALA A 277 24.02 -5.67 1.48
N LEU A 278 22.97 -6.46 1.27
CA LEU A 278 22.37 -7.28 2.33
C LEU A 278 23.32 -8.40 2.78
N ALA A 279 24.03 -9.03 1.85
CA ALA A 279 25.03 -10.07 2.18
C ALA A 279 26.23 -9.48 2.92
N ASP A 280 26.71 -8.31 2.52
CA ASP A 280 27.81 -7.59 3.19
C ASP A 280 27.40 -7.17 4.61
N ALA A 281 26.13 -6.75 4.80
CA ALA A 281 25.58 -6.45 6.13
C ALA A 281 25.55 -7.69 7.03
N ASP A 282 25.10 -8.83 6.51
CA ASP A 282 25.08 -10.12 7.24
C ASP A 282 26.49 -10.58 7.62
N ALA A 283 27.50 -10.25 6.80
CA ALA A 283 28.90 -10.53 7.06
C ALA A 283 29.58 -9.50 7.99
N GLY A 284 28.89 -8.44 8.41
CA GLY A 284 29.47 -7.37 9.23
C GLY A 284 30.41 -6.45 8.47
N LEU A 285 30.34 -6.43 7.14
CA LEU A 285 31.22 -5.65 6.25
C LEU A 285 30.68 -4.26 5.91
N LEU A 286 29.48 -3.90 6.38
CA LEU A 286 28.94 -2.55 6.26
C LEU A 286 29.50 -1.67 7.39
N GLY A 287 30.71 -1.15 7.19
CA GLY A 287 31.39 -0.21 8.06
C GLY A 287 31.90 1.00 7.30
#